data_9b6181cad3ca633e385976ce58865b94
#
_entry.id   9b6181cad3ca633e385976ce58865b94
#
_cell.length_a   1.000
_cell.length_b   1.000
_cell.length_c   1.000
_cell.angle_alpha   90.00
_cell.angle_beta   90.00
_cell.angle_gamma   90.00
#
_symmetry.space_group_name_H-M   'P 1'
#
loop_
_entity.id
_entity.type
_entity.pdbx_description
1 polymer ?
#
loop_
_entity_poly.entity_id
_entity_poly.type
_entity_poly.pdbx_seq_one_letter_code
_entity_poly.pdbx_strand_id
1 'polypeptide(L)'
;MGVSRRDVIELAIGALLVVVAATAHFADATPVLAFSLAAVAIAALARLVGGATEQLGSRVGSSIASVIQSALGNLPELFIALFAIREGLIRVVQAALVGSIIANSVLVLGIAFVAGGLRHGTQRFDSPRARMIATLTAMAAAILALPTLAHAFHAPAAAHSKSLSLICAGVLLALFFLTLPYFLKGGEGSAVEPARWTLATTVVVLASAGVAAAFVSDWFVSALRPATETLGMSEAFAGLVVVAIAGNAVENVVGVQLALRNRADFAVSVIVNSSLQIALFLTPVLVFASLFFATTLTLAFPTLLAVALLLAAGIAALVVYDGESTWEEGSILIGLYVVIAASFWWGA
;
A
#
# COMPACT_ATOMS: atom_id res chain seq x y z
N MET A 1 21.02 -0.27 25.05
CA MET A 1 20.14 -0.43 23.90
C MET A 1 19.21 -1.59 24.24
N GLY A 2 17.93 -1.36 24.31
CA GLY A 2 16.96 -2.37 24.73
C GLY A 2 15.59 -2.10 24.12
N VAL A 3 14.77 -3.15 24.11
CA VAL A 3 13.37 -3.08 23.69
C VAL A 3 12.62 -2.23 24.71
N SER A 4 11.91 -1.19 24.27
CA SER A 4 11.13 -0.32 25.15
C SER A 4 9.85 -1.03 25.63
N ARG A 5 9.25 -0.55 26.74
CA ARG A 5 7.96 -1.07 27.22
C ARG A 5 6.87 -0.97 26.13
N ARG A 6 6.91 0.07 25.31
CA ARG A 6 6.00 0.25 24.19
C ARG A 6 6.20 -0.82 23.11
N ASP A 7 7.45 -1.12 22.75
CA ASP A 7 7.76 -2.17 21.77
C ASP A 7 7.27 -3.54 22.26
N VAL A 8 7.43 -3.85 23.56
CA VAL A 8 6.93 -5.10 24.17
C VAL A 8 5.40 -5.19 24.08
N ILE A 9 4.69 -4.08 24.33
CA ILE A 9 3.24 -4.04 24.21
C ILE A 9 2.80 -4.24 22.76
N GLU A 10 3.46 -3.58 21.79
CA GLU A 10 3.15 -3.74 20.37
C GLU A 10 3.41 -5.19 19.89
N LEU A 11 4.49 -5.81 20.32
CA LEU A 11 4.79 -7.23 20.04
C LEU A 11 3.73 -8.16 20.66
N ALA A 12 3.35 -7.91 21.93
CA ALA A 12 2.34 -8.71 22.61
C ALA A 12 0.96 -8.60 21.95
N ILE A 13 0.55 -7.40 21.54
CA ILE A 13 -0.70 -7.16 20.79
C ILE A 13 -0.65 -7.90 19.45
N GLY A 14 0.45 -7.78 18.70
CA GLY A 14 0.60 -8.48 17.43
C GLY A 14 0.49 -9.99 17.59
N ALA A 15 1.21 -10.56 18.56
CA ALA A 15 1.15 -12.01 18.86
C ALA A 15 -0.27 -12.45 19.27
N LEU A 16 -0.96 -11.67 20.12
CA LEU A 16 -2.33 -11.95 20.54
C LEU A 16 -3.28 -11.96 19.33
N LEU A 17 -3.18 -10.96 18.44
CA LEU A 17 -4.03 -10.88 17.25
C LEU A 17 -3.77 -12.02 16.27
N VAL A 18 -2.52 -12.48 16.12
CA VAL A 18 -2.20 -13.68 15.34
C VAL A 18 -2.86 -14.92 15.93
N VAL A 19 -2.79 -15.10 17.25
CA VAL A 19 -3.45 -16.24 17.95
C VAL A 19 -4.97 -16.17 17.79
N VAL A 20 -5.57 -14.98 17.90
CA VAL A 20 -7.02 -14.80 17.68
C VAL A 20 -7.41 -15.09 16.25
N ALA A 21 -6.64 -14.63 15.26
CA ALA A 21 -6.89 -14.95 13.86
C ALA A 21 -6.73 -16.45 13.56
N ALA A 22 -5.69 -17.10 14.14
CA ALA A 22 -5.49 -18.54 14.04
C ALA A 22 -6.66 -19.32 14.64
N THR A 23 -7.10 -18.95 15.84
CA THR A 23 -8.26 -19.62 16.47
C THR A 23 -9.52 -19.45 15.66
N ALA A 24 -9.78 -18.29 15.08
CA ALA A 24 -10.92 -18.09 14.19
C ALA A 24 -10.84 -18.95 12.92
N HIS A 25 -9.64 -19.09 12.34
CA HIS A 25 -9.43 -19.89 11.16
C HIS A 25 -9.61 -21.40 11.44
N PHE A 26 -8.99 -21.93 12.50
CA PHE A 26 -9.00 -23.35 12.81
C PHE A 26 -10.25 -23.85 13.56
N ALA A 27 -11.01 -22.92 14.17
CA ALA A 27 -12.27 -23.23 14.83
C ALA A 27 -13.49 -23.03 13.92
N ASP A 28 -13.29 -22.92 12.61
CA ASP A 28 -14.34 -22.74 11.61
C ASP A 28 -15.31 -21.60 11.96
N ALA A 29 -14.76 -20.45 12.41
CA ALA A 29 -15.56 -19.27 12.68
C ALA A 29 -16.29 -18.79 11.42
N THR A 30 -17.34 -17.97 11.60
CA THR A 30 -18.05 -17.41 10.43
C THR A 30 -17.08 -16.69 9.49
N PRO A 31 -17.25 -16.82 8.16
CA PRO A 31 -16.31 -16.26 7.17
C PRO A 31 -16.01 -14.77 7.40
N VAL A 32 -17.04 -13.98 7.73
CA VAL A 32 -16.89 -12.54 8.00
C VAL A 32 -16.01 -12.30 9.24
N LEU A 33 -16.18 -13.09 10.30
CA LEU A 33 -15.38 -12.96 11.52
C LEU A 33 -13.93 -13.37 11.26
N ALA A 34 -13.69 -14.51 10.61
CA ALA A 34 -12.35 -14.97 10.27
C ALA A 34 -11.62 -13.95 9.37
N PHE A 35 -12.29 -13.45 8.34
CA PHE A 35 -11.80 -12.40 7.45
C PHE A 35 -11.42 -11.12 8.22
N SER A 36 -12.35 -10.62 9.08
CA SER A 36 -12.13 -9.39 9.83
C SER A 36 -10.98 -9.50 10.82
N LEU A 37 -10.89 -10.63 11.56
CA LEU A 37 -9.82 -10.86 12.52
C LEU A 37 -8.46 -11.01 11.82
N ALA A 38 -8.41 -11.68 10.68
CA ALA A 38 -7.20 -11.78 9.87
C ALA A 38 -6.78 -10.41 9.32
N ALA A 39 -7.70 -9.56 8.87
CA ALA A 39 -7.41 -8.19 8.43
C ALA A 39 -6.78 -7.35 9.55
N VAL A 40 -7.33 -7.41 10.77
CA VAL A 40 -6.79 -6.70 11.93
C VAL A 40 -5.41 -7.23 12.33
N ALA A 41 -5.21 -8.55 12.27
CA ALA A 41 -3.91 -9.15 12.56
C ALA A 41 -2.85 -8.77 11.50
N ILE A 42 -3.22 -8.70 10.21
CA ILE A 42 -2.35 -8.20 9.13
C ILE A 42 -1.92 -6.76 9.40
N ALA A 43 -2.86 -5.88 9.76
CA ALA A 43 -2.53 -4.48 10.06
C ALA A 43 -1.56 -4.35 11.25
N ALA A 44 -1.70 -5.18 12.28
CA ALA A 44 -0.77 -5.22 13.40
C ALA A 44 0.61 -5.77 13.00
N LEU A 45 0.66 -6.81 12.16
CA LEU A 45 1.89 -7.39 11.64
C LEU A 45 2.61 -6.42 10.70
N ALA A 46 1.88 -5.70 9.84
CA ALA A 46 2.42 -4.65 8.98
C ALA A 46 3.18 -3.62 9.83
N ARG A 47 2.60 -3.20 10.96
CA ARG A 47 3.24 -2.27 11.89
C ARG A 47 4.54 -2.84 12.49
N LEU A 48 4.56 -4.11 12.87
CA LEU A 48 5.77 -4.77 13.41
C LEU A 48 6.86 -4.91 12.34
N VAL A 49 6.48 -5.32 11.14
CA VAL A 49 7.38 -5.42 9.98
C VAL A 49 7.94 -4.04 9.64
N GLY A 50 7.09 -3.02 9.53
CA GLY A 50 7.50 -1.64 9.24
C GLY A 50 8.50 -1.11 10.28
N GLY A 51 8.19 -1.25 11.57
CA GLY A 51 9.08 -0.85 12.66
C GLY A 51 10.42 -1.60 12.67
N ALA A 52 10.41 -2.91 12.43
CA ALA A 52 11.64 -3.70 12.33
C ALA A 52 12.47 -3.32 11.09
N THR A 53 11.81 -3.05 9.97
CA THR A 53 12.45 -2.58 8.73
C THR A 53 13.12 -1.21 8.93
N GLU A 54 12.47 -0.30 9.64
CA GLU A 54 13.04 1.00 10.01
C GLU A 54 14.28 0.84 10.90
N GLN A 55 14.22 -0.04 11.91
CA GLN A 55 15.39 -0.37 12.76
C GLN A 55 16.52 -1.02 11.97
N LEU A 56 16.24 -1.80 10.92
CA LEU A 56 17.25 -2.36 10.05
C LEU A 56 17.83 -1.27 9.13
N GLY A 57 16.99 -0.45 8.55
CA GLY A 57 17.35 0.66 7.67
C GLY A 57 18.27 1.67 8.34
N SER A 58 18.08 1.96 9.63
CA SER A 58 18.93 2.88 10.38
C SER A 58 20.37 2.42 10.58
N ARG A 59 20.70 1.17 10.25
CA ARG A 59 22.04 0.56 10.38
C ARG A 59 22.82 0.51 9.08
N VAL A 60 22.13 0.64 7.97
CA VAL A 60 22.71 0.60 6.62
C VAL A 60 22.65 1.99 6.00
N GLY A 61 23.49 2.29 5.03
CA GLY A 61 23.43 3.58 4.36
C GLY A 61 22.06 3.84 3.73
N SER A 62 21.69 5.09 3.57
CA SER A 62 20.38 5.55 3.08
C SER A 62 19.92 4.83 1.80
N SER A 63 20.84 4.49 0.91
CA SER A 63 20.61 3.74 -0.32
C SER A 63 19.99 2.37 -0.05
N ILE A 64 20.65 1.59 0.80
CA ILE A 64 20.22 0.23 1.13
C ILE A 64 18.95 0.29 1.97
N ALA A 65 18.83 1.27 2.88
CA ALA A 65 17.64 1.48 3.69
C ALA A 65 16.37 1.68 2.85
N SER A 66 16.44 2.48 1.78
CA SER A 66 15.28 2.68 0.89
C SER A 66 14.86 1.42 0.15
N VAL A 67 15.81 0.61 -0.33
CA VAL A 67 15.49 -0.68 -0.98
C VAL A 67 14.86 -1.64 0.02
N ILE A 68 15.45 -1.74 1.22
CA ILE A 68 14.92 -2.56 2.31
C ILE A 68 13.49 -2.11 2.67
N GLN A 69 13.26 -0.81 2.82
CA GLN A 69 11.94 -0.27 3.14
C GLN A 69 10.91 -0.61 2.05
N SER A 70 11.27 -0.45 0.78
CA SER A 70 10.36 -0.77 -0.33
C SER A 70 10.06 -2.27 -0.45
N ALA A 71 11.05 -3.12 -0.17
CA ALA A 71 10.90 -4.57 -0.28
C ALA A 71 10.22 -5.19 0.95
N LEU A 72 10.59 -4.77 2.15
CA LEU A 72 10.14 -5.39 3.40
C LEU A 72 8.97 -4.63 4.04
N GLY A 73 8.84 -3.33 3.81
CA GLY A 73 7.73 -2.53 4.33
C GLY A 73 6.37 -3.01 3.83
N ASN A 74 6.32 -3.46 2.58
CA ASN A 74 5.09 -3.95 1.93
C ASN A 74 4.97 -5.50 1.96
N LEU A 75 5.68 -6.20 2.87
CA LEU A 75 5.62 -7.67 2.96
C LEU A 75 4.20 -8.23 3.15
N PRO A 76 3.34 -7.68 4.03
CA PRO A 76 1.98 -8.18 4.17
C PRO A 76 1.17 -8.10 2.88
N GLU A 77 1.26 -6.98 2.15
CA GLU A 77 0.59 -6.80 0.85
C GLU A 77 1.14 -7.78 -0.19
N LEU A 78 2.46 -7.97 -0.21
CA LEU A 78 3.09 -8.94 -1.08
C LEU A 78 2.55 -10.36 -0.84
N PHE A 79 2.45 -10.80 0.43
CA PHE A 79 1.94 -12.12 0.77
C PHE A 79 0.46 -12.26 0.43
N ILE A 80 -0.38 -11.28 0.78
CA ILE A 80 -1.80 -11.30 0.39
C ILE A 80 -1.94 -11.46 -1.12
N ALA A 81 -1.19 -10.66 -1.89
CA ALA A 81 -1.26 -10.71 -3.35
C ALA A 81 -0.76 -12.05 -3.92
N LEU A 82 0.35 -12.60 -3.39
CA LEU A 82 0.88 -13.91 -3.83
C LEU A 82 -0.10 -15.05 -3.54
N PHE A 83 -0.70 -15.09 -2.34
CA PHE A 83 -1.70 -16.10 -2.01
C PHE A 83 -2.99 -15.92 -2.83
N ALA A 84 -3.42 -14.69 -3.06
CA ALA A 84 -4.56 -14.41 -3.93
C ALA A 84 -4.30 -14.82 -5.40
N ILE A 85 -3.07 -14.63 -5.92
CA ILE A 85 -2.66 -15.15 -7.24
C ILE A 85 -2.72 -16.69 -7.24
N ARG A 86 -2.22 -17.34 -6.20
CA ARG A 86 -2.26 -18.80 -6.05
C ARG A 86 -3.69 -19.33 -6.08
N GLU A 87 -4.62 -18.67 -5.42
CA GLU A 87 -6.05 -19.02 -5.41
C GLU A 87 -6.81 -18.55 -6.67
N GLY A 88 -6.13 -17.95 -7.65
CA GLY A 88 -6.75 -17.46 -8.90
C GLY A 88 -7.58 -16.18 -8.73
N LEU A 89 -7.47 -15.49 -7.61
CA LEU A 89 -8.19 -14.25 -7.30
C LEU A 89 -7.53 -13.02 -7.97
N ILE A 90 -7.26 -13.10 -9.27
CA ILE A 90 -6.51 -12.06 -10.01
C ILE A 90 -7.22 -10.70 -9.94
N ARG A 91 -8.57 -10.66 -9.98
CA ARG A 91 -9.33 -9.41 -9.87
C ARG A 91 -9.16 -8.74 -8.51
N VAL A 92 -9.08 -9.53 -7.44
CA VAL A 92 -8.79 -9.02 -6.08
C VAL A 92 -7.41 -8.38 -6.04
N VAL A 93 -6.40 -9.04 -6.61
CA VAL A 93 -5.03 -8.53 -6.65
C VAL A 93 -4.96 -7.22 -7.45
N GLN A 94 -5.57 -7.19 -8.62
CA GLN A 94 -5.63 -5.98 -9.45
C GLN A 94 -6.32 -4.83 -8.70
N ALA A 95 -7.45 -5.11 -8.05
CA ALA A 95 -8.18 -4.13 -7.27
C ALA A 95 -7.41 -3.69 -6.03
N ALA A 96 -6.68 -4.59 -5.36
CA ALA A 96 -5.87 -4.26 -4.19
C ALA A 96 -4.68 -3.34 -4.55
N LEU A 97 -3.95 -3.64 -5.62
CA LEU A 97 -2.83 -2.81 -6.06
C LEU A 97 -3.28 -1.40 -6.45
N VAL A 98 -4.31 -1.31 -7.26
CA VAL A 98 -4.88 0.00 -7.65
C VAL A 98 -5.51 0.69 -6.45
N GLY A 99 -6.22 -0.07 -5.62
CA GLY A 99 -6.84 0.41 -4.38
C GLY A 99 -5.85 1.00 -3.39
N SER A 100 -4.68 0.36 -3.22
CA SER A 100 -3.62 0.88 -2.35
C SER A 100 -3.07 2.21 -2.87
N ILE A 101 -2.89 2.36 -4.18
CA ILE A 101 -2.48 3.65 -4.77
C ILE A 101 -3.56 4.71 -4.56
N ILE A 102 -4.82 4.38 -4.83
CA ILE A 102 -5.96 5.32 -4.67
C ILE A 102 -6.17 5.66 -3.19
N ALA A 103 -6.17 4.66 -2.29
CA ALA A 103 -6.37 4.89 -0.86
C ALA A 103 -5.31 5.84 -0.30
N ASN A 104 -4.03 5.61 -0.59
CA ASN A 104 -2.97 6.50 -0.13
C ASN A 104 -3.08 7.89 -0.77
N SER A 105 -3.25 7.97 -2.09
CA SER A 105 -3.25 9.23 -2.84
C SER A 105 -4.49 10.10 -2.58
N VAL A 106 -5.62 9.51 -2.16
CA VAL A 106 -6.90 10.21 -2.03
C VAL A 106 -7.43 10.12 -0.60
N LEU A 107 -7.68 8.92 -0.06
CA LEU A 107 -8.27 8.77 1.27
C LEU A 107 -7.33 9.26 2.37
N VAL A 108 -6.12 8.70 2.42
CA VAL A 108 -5.16 8.96 3.51
C VAL A 108 -4.64 10.38 3.43
N LEU A 109 -4.34 10.87 2.23
CA LEU A 109 -3.97 12.25 2.00
C LEU A 109 -5.12 13.18 2.43
N GLY A 110 -6.35 12.88 2.06
CA GLY A 110 -7.55 13.61 2.47
C GLY A 110 -7.73 13.64 3.99
N ILE A 111 -7.62 12.48 4.67
CA ILE A 111 -7.70 12.41 6.14
C ILE A 111 -6.57 13.22 6.79
N ALA A 112 -5.36 13.16 6.26
CA ALA A 112 -4.24 13.94 6.77
C ALA A 112 -4.49 15.45 6.65
N PHE A 113 -5.03 15.90 5.51
CA PHE A 113 -5.38 17.30 5.28
C PHE A 113 -6.52 17.78 6.21
N VAL A 114 -7.58 16.97 6.35
CA VAL A 114 -8.67 17.30 7.29
C VAL A 114 -8.13 17.36 8.73
N ALA A 115 -7.41 16.33 9.17
CA ALA A 115 -6.90 16.26 10.54
C ALA A 115 -5.91 17.39 10.86
N GLY A 116 -4.98 17.67 9.95
CA GLY A 116 -4.02 18.77 10.07
C GLY A 116 -4.70 20.13 9.99
N GLY A 117 -5.56 20.33 8.98
CA GLY A 117 -6.24 21.58 8.71
C GLY A 117 -7.20 22.01 9.83
N LEU A 118 -8.00 21.08 10.36
CA LEU A 118 -8.90 21.35 11.50
C LEU A 118 -8.13 21.73 12.78
N ARG A 119 -6.89 21.25 12.94
CA ARG A 119 -6.08 21.50 14.13
C ARG A 119 -5.19 22.74 14.02
N HIS A 120 -4.67 23.01 12.84
CA HIS A 120 -3.62 24.02 12.62
C HIS A 120 -3.99 25.09 11.59
N GLY A 121 -5.18 25.00 10.97
CA GLY A 121 -5.53 25.81 9.80
C GLY A 121 -4.79 25.32 8.55
N THR A 122 -4.68 26.16 7.53
CA THR A 122 -3.93 25.85 6.31
C THR A 122 -2.49 25.51 6.64
N GLN A 123 -2.08 24.30 6.32
CA GLN A 123 -0.69 23.87 6.49
C GLN A 123 0.04 24.06 5.16
N ARG A 124 1.25 24.61 5.21
CA ARG A 124 2.08 24.80 4.02
C ARG A 124 3.20 23.77 4.01
N PHE A 125 3.46 23.25 2.84
CA PHE A 125 4.59 22.37 2.58
C PHE A 125 5.29 22.79 1.28
N ASP A 126 6.55 23.17 1.37
CA ASP A 126 7.39 23.46 0.21
C ASP A 126 8.34 22.28 -0.02
N SER A 127 7.76 21.18 -0.47
CA SER A 127 8.50 19.96 -0.71
C SER A 127 8.62 19.68 -2.20
N PRO A 128 9.72 20.08 -2.87
CA PRO A 128 10.02 19.65 -4.23
C PRO A 128 10.00 18.14 -4.37
N ARG A 129 10.33 17.43 -3.27
CA ARG A 129 10.31 15.97 -3.19
C ARG A 129 8.87 15.43 -3.27
N ALA A 130 7.93 15.97 -2.49
CA ALA A 130 6.54 15.53 -2.51
C ALA A 130 5.90 15.74 -3.88
N ARG A 131 6.14 16.89 -4.51
CA ARG A 131 5.69 17.21 -5.88
C ARG A 131 6.26 16.24 -6.90
N MET A 132 7.54 15.95 -6.82
CA MET A 132 8.17 14.99 -7.73
C MET A 132 7.60 13.58 -7.54
N ILE A 133 7.43 13.12 -6.29
CA ILE A 133 6.86 11.80 -6.00
C ILE A 133 5.42 11.73 -6.55
N ALA A 134 4.60 12.75 -6.31
CA ALA A 134 3.23 12.79 -6.83
C ALA A 134 3.19 12.78 -8.36
N THR A 135 4.08 13.52 -9.02
CA THR A 135 4.22 13.50 -10.49
C THR A 135 4.64 12.13 -11.00
N LEU A 136 5.63 11.50 -10.37
CA LEU A 136 6.07 10.15 -10.75
C LEU A 136 4.96 9.11 -10.52
N THR A 137 4.15 9.27 -9.47
CA THR A 137 2.99 8.39 -9.21
C THR A 137 1.95 8.54 -10.33
N ALA A 138 1.66 9.77 -10.77
CA ALA A 138 0.74 10.01 -11.89
C ALA A 138 1.28 9.43 -13.20
N MET A 139 2.58 9.54 -13.47
CA MET A 139 3.20 8.93 -14.65
C MET A 139 3.18 7.40 -14.56
N ALA A 140 3.46 6.82 -13.39
CA ALA A 140 3.38 5.39 -13.17
C ALA A 140 1.94 4.87 -13.35
N ALA A 141 0.95 5.61 -12.84
CA ALA A 141 -0.47 5.31 -13.05
C ALA A 141 -0.84 5.29 -14.55
N ALA A 142 -0.30 6.22 -15.34
CA ALA A 142 -0.49 6.22 -16.79
C ALA A 142 0.09 4.96 -17.44
N ILE A 143 1.31 4.54 -17.07
CA ILE A 143 1.92 3.30 -17.58
C ILE A 143 1.09 2.07 -17.17
N LEU A 144 0.63 2.01 -15.93
CA LEU A 144 -0.22 0.92 -15.41
C LEU A 144 -1.56 0.83 -16.13
N ALA A 145 -2.13 1.95 -16.55
CA ALA A 145 -3.41 2.00 -17.24
C ALA A 145 -3.32 1.62 -18.74
N LEU A 146 -2.15 1.72 -19.36
CA LEU A 146 -1.98 1.50 -20.81
C LEU A 146 -2.47 0.13 -21.30
N PRO A 147 -2.18 -1.02 -20.62
CA PRO A 147 -2.70 -2.32 -21.05
C PRO A 147 -4.23 -2.38 -21.05
N THR A 148 -4.86 -1.74 -20.06
CA THR A 148 -6.32 -1.63 -19.97
C THR A 148 -6.89 -0.77 -21.09
N LEU A 149 -6.29 0.39 -21.35
CA LEU A 149 -6.73 1.29 -22.41
C LEU A 149 -6.57 0.63 -23.79
N ALA A 150 -5.46 -0.09 -24.02
CA ALA A 150 -5.28 -0.85 -25.25
C ALA A 150 -6.42 -1.86 -25.46
N HIS A 151 -6.86 -2.52 -24.39
CA HIS A 151 -7.97 -3.46 -24.44
C HIS A 151 -9.32 -2.75 -24.65
N ALA A 152 -9.59 -1.67 -23.93
CA ALA A 152 -10.83 -0.91 -24.02
C ALA A 152 -11.05 -0.28 -25.40
N PHE A 153 -9.97 0.18 -26.06
CA PHE A 153 -10.00 0.76 -27.39
C PHE A 153 -9.78 -0.25 -28.53
N HIS A 154 -9.77 -1.55 -28.23
CA HIS A 154 -9.56 -2.62 -29.21
C HIS A 154 -8.28 -2.42 -30.06
N ALA A 155 -7.24 -1.83 -29.46
CA ALA A 155 -5.96 -1.64 -30.15
C ALA A 155 -5.28 -2.99 -30.44
N PRO A 156 -4.46 -3.12 -31.50
CA PRO A 156 -3.76 -4.38 -31.81
C PRO A 156 -2.92 -4.93 -30.64
N ALA A 157 -2.42 -4.06 -29.78
CA ALA A 157 -1.68 -4.42 -28.57
C ALA A 157 -2.51 -5.22 -27.56
N ALA A 158 -3.85 -5.16 -27.61
CA ALA A 158 -4.76 -5.91 -26.72
C ALA A 158 -4.56 -7.43 -26.86
N ALA A 159 -4.27 -7.92 -28.07
CA ALA A 159 -3.97 -9.33 -28.32
C ALA A 159 -2.69 -9.82 -27.61
N HIS A 160 -1.83 -8.90 -27.19
CA HIS A 160 -0.55 -9.15 -26.54
C HIS A 160 -0.51 -8.65 -25.08
N SER A 161 -1.65 -8.67 -24.37
CA SER A 161 -1.82 -8.08 -23.04
C SER A 161 -0.80 -8.58 -22.00
N LYS A 162 -0.40 -9.87 -22.07
CA LYS A 162 0.65 -10.44 -21.23
C LYS A 162 2.02 -9.81 -21.50
N SER A 163 2.43 -9.75 -22.78
CA SER A 163 3.71 -9.15 -23.17
C SER A 163 3.74 -7.66 -22.85
N LEU A 164 2.65 -6.95 -23.11
CA LEU A 164 2.53 -5.53 -22.77
C LEU A 164 2.63 -5.29 -21.28
N SER A 165 1.98 -6.13 -20.46
CA SER A 165 2.07 -6.06 -18.99
C SER A 165 3.50 -6.30 -18.49
N LEU A 166 4.22 -7.26 -19.08
CA LEU A 166 5.63 -7.51 -18.73
C LEU A 166 6.54 -6.34 -19.14
N ILE A 167 6.30 -5.72 -20.29
CA ILE A 167 7.04 -4.53 -20.73
C ILE A 167 6.77 -3.36 -19.75
N CYS A 168 5.51 -3.09 -19.43
CA CYS A 168 5.14 -2.06 -18.46
C CYS A 168 5.79 -2.32 -17.10
N ALA A 169 5.71 -3.56 -16.59
CA ALA A 169 6.35 -3.96 -15.33
C ALA A 169 7.87 -3.76 -15.38
N GLY A 170 8.52 -4.15 -16.47
CA GLY A 170 9.97 -3.95 -16.67
C GLY A 170 10.36 -2.48 -16.66
N VAL A 171 9.58 -1.63 -17.35
CA VAL A 171 9.80 -0.17 -17.39
C VAL A 171 9.60 0.43 -16.00
N LEU A 172 8.52 0.09 -15.29
CA LEU A 172 8.25 0.60 -13.94
C LEU A 172 9.35 0.21 -12.96
N LEU A 173 9.80 -1.04 -12.98
CA LEU A 173 10.90 -1.50 -12.13
C LEU A 173 12.23 -0.83 -12.48
N ALA A 174 12.51 -0.61 -13.77
CA ALA A 174 13.68 0.15 -14.20
C ALA A 174 13.62 1.60 -13.71
N LEU A 175 12.46 2.25 -13.79
CA LEU A 175 12.22 3.59 -13.25
C LEU A 175 12.41 3.63 -11.74
N PHE A 176 11.98 2.60 -11.00
CA PHE A 176 12.25 2.48 -9.56
C PHE A 176 13.75 2.57 -9.28
N PHE A 177 14.56 1.76 -9.94
CA PHE A 177 16.01 1.77 -9.73
C PHE A 177 16.70 3.06 -10.21
N LEU A 178 16.21 3.67 -11.29
CA LEU A 178 16.72 4.94 -11.80
C LEU A 178 16.41 6.12 -10.85
N THR A 179 15.26 6.10 -10.21
CA THR A 179 14.85 7.18 -9.27
C THR A 179 15.40 6.97 -7.86
N LEU A 180 15.85 5.76 -7.55
CA LEU A 180 16.39 5.40 -6.23
C LEU A 180 17.50 6.37 -5.75
N PRO A 181 18.54 6.74 -6.53
CA PRO A 181 19.57 7.67 -6.09
C PRO A 181 19.05 9.06 -5.70
N TYR A 182 17.96 9.50 -6.32
CA TYR A 182 17.32 10.77 -5.97
C TYR A 182 16.65 10.70 -4.59
N PHE A 183 15.93 9.61 -4.31
CA PHE A 183 15.32 9.38 -2.99
C PHE A 183 16.36 9.27 -1.88
N LEU A 184 17.57 8.87 -2.23
CA LEU A 184 18.70 8.70 -1.31
C LEU A 184 19.38 10.02 -0.94
N LYS A 185 19.52 10.93 -1.90
CA LYS A 185 20.17 12.25 -1.69
C LYS A 185 19.27 13.21 -0.91
N GLY A 186 17.95 13.06 -0.97
CA GLY A 186 16.98 13.92 -0.27
C GLY A 186 16.77 13.60 1.21
N GLY A 187 17.43 12.60 1.76
CA GLY A 187 17.33 12.17 3.16
C GLY A 187 18.24 12.90 4.15
N GLU A 188 19.07 13.83 3.69
CA GLU A 188 20.04 14.52 4.54
C GLU A 188 19.45 15.44 5.63
N GLY A 189 18.12 15.68 5.61
CA GLY A 189 17.42 16.46 6.65
C GLY A 189 16.61 15.63 7.65
N SER A 190 16.40 14.35 7.40
CA SER A 190 15.74 13.46 8.36
C SER A 190 16.83 12.84 9.24
N ALA A 191 16.95 13.33 10.47
CA ALA A 191 17.75 12.65 11.48
C ALA A 191 17.21 11.20 11.56
N VAL A 192 17.94 10.26 10.96
CA VAL A 192 17.66 8.83 11.12
C VAL A 192 17.80 8.56 12.60
N GLU A 193 16.67 8.28 13.27
CA GLU A 193 16.74 7.92 14.69
C GLU A 193 17.71 6.75 14.85
N PRO A 194 18.64 6.82 15.78
CA PRO A 194 19.62 5.74 15.98
C PRO A 194 18.87 4.45 16.33
N ALA A 195 19.34 3.33 15.78
CA ALA A 195 18.74 2.02 16.03
C ALA A 195 18.64 1.77 17.54
N ARG A 196 17.45 1.55 18.04
CA ARG A 196 17.16 1.29 19.46
C ARG A 196 17.33 -0.19 19.80
N TRP A 197 17.00 -1.08 18.87
CA TRP A 197 17.10 -2.53 19.06
C TRP A 197 18.49 -3.05 18.70
N THR A 198 18.87 -4.21 19.19
CA THR A 198 20.04 -4.92 18.67
C THR A 198 19.77 -5.47 17.27
N LEU A 199 20.81 -5.73 16.47
CA LEU A 199 20.63 -6.33 15.15
C LEU A 199 19.91 -7.69 15.24
N ALA A 200 20.29 -8.50 16.24
CA ALA A 200 19.65 -9.80 16.47
C ALA A 200 18.15 -9.63 16.78
N THR A 201 17.78 -8.71 17.66
CA THR A 201 16.36 -8.41 17.96
C THR A 201 15.61 -7.95 16.70
N THR A 202 16.22 -7.05 15.92
CA THR A 202 15.63 -6.55 14.68
C THR A 202 15.34 -7.68 13.69
N VAL A 203 16.34 -8.55 13.46
CA VAL A 203 16.22 -9.69 12.53
C VAL A 203 15.19 -10.70 13.03
N VAL A 204 15.19 -11.02 14.32
CA VAL A 204 14.23 -11.96 14.90
C VAL A 204 12.80 -11.43 14.80
N VAL A 205 12.56 -10.16 15.14
CA VAL A 205 11.23 -9.56 15.03
C VAL A 205 10.79 -9.50 13.57
N LEU A 206 11.65 -9.06 12.66
CA LEU A 206 11.34 -8.98 11.23
C LEU A 206 11.00 -10.37 10.64
N ALA A 207 11.82 -11.39 10.95
CA ALA A 207 11.61 -12.74 10.46
C ALA A 207 10.33 -13.35 11.06
N SER A 208 10.12 -13.24 12.37
CA SER A 208 8.92 -13.79 13.02
C SER A 208 7.63 -13.08 12.57
N ALA A 209 7.65 -11.75 12.47
CA ALA A 209 6.51 -10.99 11.97
C ALA A 209 6.25 -11.27 10.48
N GLY A 210 7.30 -11.43 9.66
CA GLY A 210 7.18 -11.80 8.25
C GLY A 210 6.58 -13.20 8.07
N VAL A 211 7.05 -14.19 8.84
CA VAL A 211 6.48 -15.55 8.81
C VAL A 211 5.02 -15.54 9.29
N ALA A 212 4.72 -14.83 10.38
CA ALA A 212 3.34 -14.69 10.85
C ALA A 212 2.46 -13.98 9.81
N ALA A 213 2.97 -12.93 9.15
CA ALA A 213 2.25 -12.24 8.07
C ALA A 213 1.93 -13.18 6.90
N ALA A 214 2.83 -14.08 6.53
CA ALA A 214 2.57 -15.07 5.49
C ALA A 214 1.39 -15.98 5.88
N PHE A 215 1.39 -16.57 7.09
CA PHE A 215 0.29 -17.43 7.54
C PHE A 215 -1.03 -16.67 7.64
N VAL A 216 -1.04 -15.49 8.25
CA VAL A 216 -2.27 -14.71 8.42
C VAL A 216 -2.81 -14.22 7.06
N SER A 217 -1.93 -13.91 6.10
CA SER A 217 -2.34 -13.57 4.73
C SER A 217 -2.98 -14.75 4.01
N ASP A 218 -2.50 -15.97 4.22
CA ASP A 218 -3.12 -17.18 3.67
C ASP A 218 -4.54 -17.39 4.26
N TRP A 219 -4.70 -17.26 5.57
CA TRP A 219 -6.00 -17.34 6.24
C TRP A 219 -6.96 -16.23 5.79
N PHE A 220 -6.45 -15.02 5.63
CA PHE A 220 -7.22 -13.88 5.13
C PHE A 220 -7.75 -14.14 3.72
N VAL A 221 -6.89 -14.61 2.82
CA VAL A 221 -7.26 -14.90 1.42
C VAL A 221 -8.26 -16.06 1.36
N SER A 222 -8.08 -17.12 2.17
CA SER A 222 -9.02 -18.25 2.21
C SER A 222 -10.41 -17.83 2.70
N ALA A 223 -10.50 -16.88 3.63
CA ALA A 223 -11.77 -16.36 4.14
C ALA A 223 -12.39 -15.27 3.24
N LEU A 224 -11.64 -14.69 2.29
CA LEU A 224 -12.06 -13.51 1.52
C LEU A 224 -13.31 -13.79 0.69
N ARG A 225 -13.29 -14.82 -0.18
CA ARG A 225 -14.43 -15.11 -1.05
C ARG A 225 -15.70 -15.46 -0.26
N PRO A 226 -15.69 -16.36 0.75
CA PRO A 226 -16.87 -16.62 1.57
C PRO A 226 -17.38 -15.38 2.31
N ALA A 227 -16.49 -14.50 2.76
CA ALA A 227 -16.87 -13.26 3.43
C ALA A 227 -17.53 -12.25 2.47
N THR A 228 -16.96 -12.09 1.26
CA THR A 228 -17.56 -11.20 0.24
C THR A 228 -18.95 -11.66 -0.19
N GLU A 229 -19.14 -12.96 -0.39
CA GLU A 229 -20.47 -13.55 -0.69
C GLU A 229 -21.46 -13.29 0.45
N THR A 230 -21.04 -13.50 1.70
CA THR A 230 -21.92 -13.27 2.88
C THR A 230 -22.30 -11.79 3.04
N LEU A 231 -21.37 -10.88 2.76
CA LEU A 231 -21.60 -9.43 2.88
C LEU A 231 -22.27 -8.80 1.65
N GLY A 232 -22.43 -9.55 0.56
CA GLY A 232 -22.99 -9.05 -0.69
C GLY A 232 -22.12 -7.98 -1.35
N MET A 233 -20.81 -7.98 -1.08
CA MET A 233 -19.85 -7.05 -1.71
C MET A 233 -19.04 -7.75 -2.80
N SER A 234 -18.60 -6.99 -3.80
CA SER A 234 -17.80 -7.54 -4.89
C SER A 234 -16.36 -7.85 -4.45
N GLU A 235 -15.71 -8.80 -5.13
CA GLU A 235 -14.26 -9.05 -4.97
C GLU A 235 -13.42 -7.79 -5.28
N ALA A 236 -13.88 -6.97 -6.24
CA ALA A 236 -13.21 -5.72 -6.59
C ALA A 236 -13.27 -4.71 -5.44
N PHE A 237 -14.41 -4.56 -4.77
CA PHE A 237 -14.53 -3.71 -3.58
C PHE A 237 -13.66 -4.22 -2.42
N ALA A 238 -13.67 -5.54 -2.16
CA ALA A 238 -12.85 -6.12 -1.12
C ALA A 238 -11.35 -5.85 -1.36
N GLY A 239 -10.87 -6.01 -2.58
CA GLY A 239 -9.50 -5.67 -2.95
C GLY A 239 -9.20 -4.18 -2.80
N LEU A 240 -10.03 -3.32 -3.42
CA LEU A 240 -9.83 -1.88 -3.49
C LEU A 240 -9.89 -1.21 -2.12
N VAL A 241 -10.75 -1.69 -1.22
CA VAL A 241 -11.00 -1.04 0.08
C VAL A 241 -10.36 -1.83 1.22
N VAL A 242 -10.75 -3.08 1.41
CA VAL A 242 -10.36 -3.82 2.63
C VAL A 242 -8.90 -4.23 2.58
N VAL A 243 -8.46 -4.84 1.48
CA VAL A 243 -7.07 -5.28 1.31
C VAL A 243 -6.14 -4.06 1.29
N ALA A 244 -6.50 -3.02 0.55
CA ALA A 244 -5.71 -1.80 0.44
C ALA A 244 -5.52 -1.09 1.79
N ILE A 245 -6.58 -0.95 2.58
CA ILE A 245 -6.51 -0.29 3.90
C ILE A 245 -5.73 -1.15 4.90
N ALA A 246 -5.96 -2.47 4.92
CA ALA A 246 -5.29 -3.37 5.85
C ALA A 246 -3.78 -3.46 5.58
N GLY A 247 -3.40 -3.54 4.32
CA GLY A 247 -1.99 -3.61 3.89
C GLY A 247 -1.20 -2.34 4.25
N ASN A 248 -1.79 -1.17 4.01
CA ASN A 248 -1.15 0.14 4.22
C ASN A 248 -1.45 0.77 5.59
N ALA A 249 -1.90 -0.01 6.58
CA ALA A 249 -2.37 0.53 7.86
C ALA A 249 -1.31 1.36 8.60
N VAL A 250 -0.02 1.06 8.43
CA VAL A 250 1.07 1.78 9.09
C VAL A 250 1.27 3.16 8.49
N GLU A 251 1.41 3.22 7.18
CA GLU A 251 1.62 4.46 6.42
C GLU A 251 0.45 5.40 6.63
N ASN A 252 -0.77 4.85 6.66
CA ASN A 252 -2.00 5.59 6.91
C ASN A 252 -1.97 6.29 8.28
N VAL A 253 -1.62 5.55 9.33
CA VAL A 253 -1.56 6.09 10.70
C VAL A 253 -0.42 7.09 10.83
N VAL A 254 0.77 6.79 10.31
CA VAL A 254 1.94 7.67 10.39
C VAL A 254 1.70 8.98 9.65
N GLY A 255 1.17 8.93 8.43
CA GLY A 255 0.86 10.11 7.64
C GLY A 255 -0.09 11.07 8.38
N VAL A 256 -1.20 10.55 8.90
CA VAL A 256 -2.18 11.34 9.67
C VAL A 256 -1.57 11.91 10.96
N GLN A 257 -0.77 11.12 11.68
CA GLN A 257 -0.10 11.59 12.91
C GLN A 257 0.89 12.72 12.65
N LEU A 258 1.60 12.69 11.52
CA LEU A 258 2.52 13.75 11.12
C LEU A 258 1.77 15.05 10.80
N ALA A 259 0.64 14.97 10.09
CA ALA A 259 -0.22 16.12 9.81
C ALA A 259 -0.77 16.74 11.11
N LEU A 260 -1.25 15.91 12.05
CA LEU A 260 -1.69 16.34 13.38
C LEU A 260 -0.58 17.04 14.22
N ARG A 261 0.69 16.77 13.93
CA ARG A 261 1.85 17.41 14.56
C ARG A 261 2.38 18.63 13.80
N ASN A 262 1.62 19.14 12.85
CA ASN A 262 2.00 20.23 11.97
C ASN A 262 3.30 19.97 11.16
N ARG A 263 3.46 18.72 10.70
CA ARG A 263 4.60 18.27 9.88
C ARG A 263 4.10 17.85 8.50
N ALA A 264 3.43 18.79 7.81
CA ALA A 264 2.75 18.51 6.53
C ALA A 264 3.73 18.00 5.45
N ASP A 265 4.93 18.58 5.34
CA ASP A 265 5.96 18.10 4.40
C ASP A 265 6.24 16.60 4.52
N PHE A 266 6.40 16.14 5.76
CA PHE A 266 6.66 14.73 6.03
C PHE A 266 5.41 13.86 5.83
N ALA A 267 4.23 14.37 6.24
CA ALA A 267 2.96 13.68 6.06
C ALA A 267 2.70 13.38 4.58
N VAL A 268 2.74 14.41 3.75
CA VAL A 268 2.53 14.29 2.30
C VAL A 268 3.59 13.38 1.67
N SER A 269 4.87 13.59 2.02
CA SER A 269 5.96 12.78 1.48
C SER A 269 5.81 11.28 1.80
N VAL A 270 5.44 10.91 3.03
CA VAL A 270 5.25 9.50 3.43
C VAL A 270 4.07 8.90 2.67
N ILE A 271 2.93 9.60 2.63
CA ILE A 271 1.70 9.10 2.00
C ILE A 271 1.89 8.88 0.50
N VAL A 272 2.39 9.88 -0.23
CA VAL A 272 2.55 9.75 -1.69
C VAL A 272 3.70 8.81 -2.07
N ASN A 273 4.74 8.68 -1.21
CA ASN A 273 5.82 7.72 -1.45
C ASN A 273 5.34 6.27 -1.36
N SER A 274 4.40 5.95 -0.46
CA SER A 274 3.79 4.63 -0.39
C SER A 274 3.07 4.28 -1.70
N SER A 275 2.26 5.21 -2.25
CA SER A 275 1.64 5.04 -3.58
C SER A 275 2.65 4.76 -4.68
N LEU A 276 3.77 5.50 -4.68
CA LEU A 276 4.83 5.34 -5.69
C LEU A 276 5.54 3.99 -5.57
N GLN A 277 5.82 3.52 -4.34
CA GLN A 277 6.44 2.22 -4.11
C GLN A 277 5.55 1.07 -4.58
N ILE A 278 4.24 1.16 -4.36
CA ILE A 278 3.28 0.17 -4.86
C ILE A 278 3.29 0.16 -6.40
N ALA A 279 3.27 1.34 -7.04
CA ALA A 279 3.23 1.45 -8.49
C ALA A 279 4.54 1.02 -9.16
N LEU A 280 5.71 1.47 -8.66
CA LEU A 280 7.01 1.25 -9.29
C LEU A 280 7.71 -0.04 -8.86
N PHE A 281 7.39 -0.59 -7.68
CA PHE A 281 8.09 -1.74 -7.12
C PHE A 281 7.15 -2.93 -6.90
N LEU A 282 6.16 -2.82 -6.02
CA LEU A 282 5.32 -3.96 -5.64
C LEU A 282 4.55 -4.53 -6.84
N THR A 283 3.91 -3.68 -7.63
CA THR A 283 3.14 -4.13 -8.81
C THR A 283 4.02 -4.86 -9.83
N PRO A 284 5.16 -4.31 -10.30
CA PRO A 284 6.06 -5.05 -11.18
C PRO A 284 6.58 -6.36 -10.59
N VAL A 285 6.96 -6.38 -9.33
CA VAL A 285 7.44 -7.59 -8.65
C VAL A 285 6.36 -8.68 -8.69
N LEU A 286 5.11 -8.34 -8.41
CA LEU A 286 3.99 -9.27 -8.47
C LEU A 286 3.69 -9.76 -9.89
N VAL A 287 3.80 -8.89 -10.91
CA VAL A 287 3.66 -9.29 -12.31
C VAL A 287 4.72 -10.34 -12.67
N PHE A 288 5.99 -10.11 -12.33
CA PHE A 288 7.05 -11.10 -12.58
C PHE A 288 6.90 -12.36 -11.72
N ALA A 289 6.57 -12.21 -10.43
CA ALA A 289 6.34 -13.36 -9.56
C ALA A 289 5.18 -14.24 -10.03
N SER A 290 4.15 -13.63 -10.64
CA SER A 290 3.01 -14.38 -11.15
C SER A 290 3.34 -15.36 -12.28
N LEU A 291 4.51 -15.20 -12.93
CA LEU A 291 4.98 -16.14 -13.95
C LEU A 291 5.28 -17.54 -13.39
N PHE A 292 5.49 -17.66 -12.09
CA PHE A 292 5.73 -18.94 -11.40
C PHE A 292 4.43 -19.62 -10.92
N PHE A 293 3.26 -19.00 -11.15
CA PHE A 293 1.95 -19.52 -10.78
C PHE A 293 1.17 -19.97 -12.03
N ALA A 294 0.12 -20.75 -11.81
CA ALA A 294 -0.77 -21.21 -12.88
C ALA A 294 -1.49 -20.05 -13.60
N THR A 295 -1.80 -18.98 -12.86
CA THR A 295 -2.43 -17.77 -13.38
C THR A 295 -1.45 -16.60 -13.39
N THR A 296 -1.30 -15.95 -14.55
CA THR A 296 -0.42 -14.78 -14.70
C THR A 296 -1.18 -13.49 -14.38
N LEU A 297 -0.62 -12.65 -13.54
CA LEU A 297 -1.13 -11.31 -13.30
C LEU A 297 -0.85 -10.41 -14.50
N THR A 298 -1.88 -9.90 -15.13
CA THR A 298 -1.78 -8.89 -16.19
C THR A 298 -2.20 -7.52 -15.65
N LEU A 299 -1.69 -6.46 -16.27
CA LEU A 299 -2.08 -5.08 -15.99
C LEU A 299 -3.30 -4.62 -16.82
N ALA A 300 -4.01 -5.58 -17.44
CA ALA A 300 -5.30 -5.34 -18.05
C ALA A 300 -6.38 -5.36 -16.96
N PHE A 301 -6.56 -4.23 -16.31
CA PHE A 301 -7.54 -4.02 -15.23
C PHE A 301 -8.96 -3.89 -15.80
N PRO A 302 -10.02 -4.02 -14.97
CA PRO A 302 -11.32 -3.45 -15.32
C PRO A 302 -11.19 -1.98 -15.71
N THR A 303 -11.89 -1.56 -16.77
CA THR A 303 -11.73 -0.21 -17.34
C THR A 303 -12.00 0.89 -16.31
N LEU A 304 -13.05 0.73 -15.50
CA LEU A 304 -13.38 1.68 -14.44
C LEU A 304 -12.25 1.81 -13.41
N LEU A 305 -11.56 0.71 -13.09
CA LEU A 305 -10.45 0.71 -12.14
C LEU A 305 -9.23 1.50 -12.68
N ALA A 306 -8.91 1.35 -13.97
CA ALA A 306 -7.85 2.12 -14.61
C ALA A 306 -8.19 3.62 -14.69
N VAL A 307 -9.45 3.95 -14.99
CA VAL A 307 -9.91 5.35 -14.99
C VAL A 307 -9.85 5.94 -13.58
N ALA A 308 -10.33 5.22 -12.57
CA ALA A 308 -10.25 5.65 -11.17
C ALA A 308 -8.79 5.89 -10.73
N LEU A 309 -7.86 5.00 -11.12
CA LEU A 309 -6.43 5.16 -10.85
C LEU A 309 -5.87 6.45 -11.47
N LEU A 310 -6.17 6.70 -12.75
CA LEU A 310 -5.69 7.90 -13.46
C LEU A 310 -6.24 9.19 -12.82
N LEU A 311 -7.54 9.20 -12.49
CA LEU A 311 -8.18 10.34 -11.84
C LEU A 311 -7.58 10.59 -10.45
N ALA A 312 -7.46 9.55 -9.63
CA ALA A 312 -6.94 9.66 -8.28
C ALA A 312 -5.49 10.15 -8.27
N ALA A 313 -4.62 9.55 -9.08
CA ALA A 313 -3.21 9.93 -9.17
C ALA A 313 -3.04 11.35 -9.76
N GLY A 314 -3.84 11.70 -10.75
CA GLY A 314 -3.84 13.04 -11.35
C GLY A 314 -4.30 14.12 -10.38
N ILE A 315 -5.40 13.89 -9.66
CA ILE A 315 -5.92 14.82 -8.65
C ILE A 315 -4.94 14.97 -7.49
N ALA A 316 -4.36 13.86 -7.00
CA ALA A 316 -3.35 13.91 -5.95
C ALA A 316 -2.12 14.74 -6.39
N ALA A 317 -1.67 14.58 -7.63
CA ALA A 317 -0.56 15.36 -8.16
C ALA A 317 -0.89 16.86 -8.22
N LEU A 318 -2.11 17.22 -8.62
CA LEU A 318 -2.57 18.61 -8.66
C LEU A 318 -2.64 19.22 -7.26
N VAL A 319 -3.24 18.51 -6.31
CA VAL A 319 -3.41 18.97 -4.92
C VAL A 319 -2.04 19.13 -4.21
N VAL A 320 -1.10 18.21 -4.46
CA VAL A 320 0.25 18.31 -3.88
C VAL A 320 1.08 19.43 -4.54
N TYR A 321 0.73 19.86 -5.76
CA TYR A 321 1.54 20.79 -6.53
C TYR A 321 1.52 22.21 -5.97
N ASP A 322 0.41 22.70 -5.41
CA ASP A 322 0.28 24.07 -4.87
C ASP A 322 1.06 24.28 -3.56
N GLY A 323 1.38 23.19 -2.84
CA GLY A 323 2.18 23.24 -1.62
C GLY A 323 1.39 23.68 -0.39
N GLU A 324 0.07 23.67 -0.45
CA GLU A 324 -0.82 23.95 0.68
C GLU A 324 -1.71 22.74 0.97
N SER A 325 -2.20 22.63 2.20
CA SER A 325 -3.21 21.65 2.56
C SER A 325 -4.30 22.30 3.38
N THR A 326 -5.52 22.22 2.89
CA THR A 326 -6.70 22.74 3.56
C THR A 326 -7.61 21.58 3.96
N TRP A 327 -8.44 21.79 4.99
CA TRP A 327 -9.39 20.76 5.41
C TRP A 327 -10.51 20.57 4.37
N GLU A 328 -10.81 21.60 3.59
CA GLU A 328 -11.77 21.58 2.50
C GLU A 328 -11.31 20.64 1.38
N GLU A 329 -10.06 20.77 0.92
CA GLU A 329 -9.47 19.88 -0.07
C GLU A 329 -9.43 18.44 0.45
N GLY A 330 -9.04 18.26 1.72
CA GLY A 330 -9.06 16.96 2.36
C GLY A 330 -10.46 16.33 2.37
N SER A 331 -11.50 17.10 2.63
CA SER A 331 -12.89 16.64 2.62
C SER A 331 -13.35 16.23 1.21
N ILE A 332 -12.95 16.97 0.19
CA ILE A 332 -13.25 16.65 -1.22
C ILE A 332 -12.54 15.34 -1.62
N LEU A 333 -11.28 15.16 -1.25
CA LEU A 333 -10.54 13.93 -1.50
C LEU A 333 -11.21 12.72 -0.84
N ILE A 334 -11.63 12.82 0.42
CA ILE A 334 -12.36 11.76 1.10
C ILE A 334 -13.69 11.47 0.37
N GLY A 335 -14.43 12.50 -0.01
CA GLY A 335 -15.67 12.35 -0.78
C GLY A 335 -15.44 11.62 -2.11
N LEU A 336 -14.37 11.97 -2.84
CA LEU A 336 -13.98 11.29 -4.07
C LEU A 336 -13.68 9.80 -3.82
N TYR A 337 -12.91 9.48 -2.76
CA TYR A 337 -12.66 8.08 -2.42
C TYR A 337 -13.93 7.30 -2.11
N VAL A 338 -14.86 7.88 -1.36
CA VAL A 338 -16.15 7.25 -1.03
C VAL A 338 -16.94 6.95 -2.31
N VAL A 339 -16.98 7.88 -3.28
CA VAL A 339 -17.66 7.66 -4.57
C VAL A 339 -16.97 6.56 -5.37
N ILE A 340 -15.63 6.57 -5.44
CA ILE A 340 -14.86 5.51 -6.10
C ILE A 340 -15.17 4.17 -5.43
N ALA A 341 -15.04 4.05 -4.11
CA ALA A 341 -15.31 2.82 -3.37
C ALA A 341 -16.74 2.31 -3.59
N ALA A 342 -17.73 3.20 -3.51
CA ALA A 342 -19.12 2.86 -3.76
C ALA A 342 -19.37 2.32 -5.18
N SER A 343 -18.64 2.87 -6.18
CA SER A 343 -18.76 2.41 -7.57
C SER A 343 -18.36 0.95 -7.78
N PHE A 344 -17.51 0.41 -6.88
CA PHE A 344 -17.05 -0.98 -6.95
C PHE A 344 -17.83 -1.93 -6.05
N TRP A 345 -18.75 -1.45 -5.23
CA TRP A 345 -19.54 -2.30 -4.31
C TRP A 345 -20.28 -3.43 -5.05
N TRP A 346 -20.87 -3.11 -6.19
CA TRP A 346 -21.66 -4.06 -7.01
C TRP A 346 -20.83 -4.80 -8.07
N GLY A 347 -19.54 -4.54 -8.18
CA GLY A 347 -18.64 -5.14 -9.17
C GLY A 347 -17.93 -4.08 -10.02
N ALA A 348 -17.04 -4.55 -10.91
CA ALA A 348 -16.26 -3.73 -11.84
C ALA A 348 -16.39 -4.23 -13.27
#